data_56a9c0f95779e0d96f2d2b9bc99ada23
#
_entry.id   56a9c0f95779e0d96f2d2b9bc99ada23
#
_cell.length_a   1.000
_cell.length_b   1.000
_cell.length_c   1.000
_cell.angle_alpha   90.00
_cell.angle_beta   90.00
_cell.angle_gamma   90.00
#
_symmetry.space_group_name_H-M   'P 1'
#
loop_
_entity.id
_entity.type
_entity.pdbx_description
1 polymer ?
#
loop_
_entity_poly.entity_id
_entity_poly.type
_entity_poly.pdbx_seq_one_letter_code
_entity_poly.pdbx_strand_id
1 'polypeptide(L)'
;MSLVLIHPAPDALWADARLEGVLRHALAGREVRTLRRAEELDSLRNQTLLFAVPLGELGINLEYIRMLARLRREPSLLEGCTAGLIVDGAGELYTKSAATELALAVNAAGCALLGRPLVEGTGSLANFAVQAHNLGTDLAGAYRAAARELVDRLEGETFPRRELPNLLALHASSHHTSNTMALWGQVRPQLEDRFSTREIGLRNGTL
;
A
#
# COMPACT_ATOMS: atom_id res chain seq x y z
N MET A 1 6.62 19.19 0.58
CA MET A 1 7.23 17.85 0.47
C MET A 1 7.16 17.44 -0.99
N SER A 2 8.25 16.98 -1.58
CA SER A 2 8.21 16.47 -2.95
C SER A 2 7.77 15.01 -2.93
N LEU A 3 6.79 14.66 -3.75
CA LEU A 3 6.32 13.29 -3.93
C LEU A 3 7.28 12.52 -4.85
N VAL A 4 7.64 11.30 -4.47
CA VAL A 4 8.43 10.41 -5.33
C VAL A 4 7.51 9.33 -5.91
N LEU A 5 7.40 9.31 -7.23
CA LEU A 5 6.71 8.28 -7.97
C LEU A 5 7.69 7.14 -8.29
N ILE A 6 7.41 5.95 -7.79
CA ILE A 6 8.15 4.73 -8.14
C ILE A 6 7.31 3.96 -9.15
N HIS A 7 7.72 4.06 -10.41
CA HIS A 7 6.97 3.52 -11.55
C HIS A 7 7.85 2.57 -12.37
N PRO A 8 7.92 1.28 -11.99
CA PRO A 8 8.72 0.29 -12.69
C PRO A 8 8.13 -0.01 -14.06
N ALA A 9 8.38 0.89 -15.02
CA ALA A 9 8.01 0.70 -16.40
C ALA A 9 9.25 0.24 -17.17
N PRO A 10 9.23 -0.93 -17.81
CA PRO A 10 10.28 -1.29 -18.76
C PRO A 10 10.27 -0.34 -19.93
N ASP A 11 11.46 -0.07 -20.49
CA ASP A 11 11.63 0.84 -21.60
C ASP A 11 10.63 0.57 -22.74
N ALA A 12 9.85 1.58 -23.08
CA ALA A 12 9.08 1.80 -24.32
C ALA A 12 8.09 0.71 -24.82
N LEU A 13 8.17 -0.54 -24.38
CA LEU A 13 7.34 -1.64 -24.92
C LEU A 13 5.98 -1.81 -24.23
N TRP A 14 5.79 -1.19 -23.11
CA TRP A 14 4.54 -1.23 -22.32
C TRP A 14 3.97 0.18 -22.27
N ALA A 15 3.35 0.58 -23.36
CA ALA A 15 2.48 1.74 -23.33
C ALA A 15 1.28 1.39 -22.47
N ASP A 16 1.44 1.42 -21.15
CA ASP A 16 0.30 1.39 -20.24
C ASP A 16 -0.37 2.75 -20.25
N ALA A 17 -0.97 3.06 -21.39
CA ALA A 17 -1.64 4.33 -21.63
C ALA A 17 -2.73 4.59 -20.58
N ARG A 18 -3.29 3.52 -19.99
CA ARG A 18 -4.29 3.62 -18.92
C ARG A 18 -3.67 4.12 -17.63
N LEU A 19 -2.63 3.46 -17.12
CA LEU A 19 -1.97 3.86 -15.89
C LEU A 19 -1.32 5.24 -16.01
N GLU A 20 -0.66 5.54 -17.13
CA GLU A 20 -0.11 6.88 -17.39
C GLU A 20 -1.20 7.96 -17.41
N GLY A 21 -2.38 7.66 -17.98
CA GLY A 21 -3.53 8.56 -17.94
C GLY A 21 -4.06 8.79 -16.51
N VAL A 22 -4.11 7.72 -15.70
CA VAL A 22 -4.51 7.78 -14.28
C VAL A 22 -3.49 8.59 -13.48
N LEU A 23 -2.19 8.34 -13.66
CA LEU A 23 -1.12 9.07 -12.98
C LEU A 23 -1.11 10.54 -13.34
N ARG A 24 -1.28 10.87 -14.62
CA ARG A 24 -1.37 12.28 -15.08
C ARG A 24 -2.52 13.01 -14.38
N HIS A 25 -3.67 12.34 -14.21
CA HIS A 25 -4.81 12.90 -13.50
C HIS A 25 -4.56 13.02 -11.99
N ALA A 26 -4.06 11.96 -11.36
CA ALA A 26 -3.83 11.92 -9.93
C ALA A 26 -2.74 12.88 -9.46
N LEU A 27 -1.72 13.08 -10.28
CA LEU A 27 -0.56 13.91 -9.97
C LEU A 27 -0.64 15.35 -10.52
N ALA A 28 -1.78 15.71 -11.14
CA ALA A 28 -1.93 17.04 -11.74
C ALA A 28 -1.70 18.16 -10.71
N GLY A 29 -0.85 19.13 -11.07
CA GLY A 29 -0.49 20.28 -10.23
C GLY A 29 0.56 19.98 -9.16
N ARG A 30 1.21 18.81 -9.20
CA ARG A 30 2.23 18.39 -8.24
C ARG A 30 3.61 18.32 -8.87
N GLU A 31 4.62 18.65 -8.09
CA GLU A 31 6.01 18.40 -8.45
C GLU A 31 6.37 16.96 -8.03
N VAL A 32 6.78 16.14 -8.99
CA VAL A 32 7.00 14.71 -8.80
C VAL A 32 8.35 14.30 -9.37
N ARG A 33 9.16 13.66 -8.55
CA ARG A 33 10.36 12.96 -9.00
C ARG A 33 10.00 11.51 -9.35
N THR A 34 10.30 11.04 -10.56
CA THR A 34 9.97 9.68 -10.98
C THR A 34 11.22 8.78 -10.97
N LEU A 35 11.09 7.59 -10.39
CA LEU A 35 12.08 6.52 -10.40
C LEU A 35 11.49 5.32 -11.14
N ARG A 36 12.26 4.76 -12.06
CA ARG A 36 11.80 3.68 -12.93
C ARG A 36 12.55 2.36 -12.74
N ARG A 37 13.69 2.38 -12.09
CA ARG A 37 14.59 1.23 -11.94
C ARG A 37 14.87 0.93 -10.47
N ALA A 38 15.12 -0.33 -10.17
CA ALA A 38 15.45 -0.77 -8.82
C ALA A 38 16.71 -0.08 -8.27
N GLU A 39 17.69 0.18 -9.13
CA GLU A 39 18.94 0.84 -8.75
C GLU A 39 18.75 2.29 -8.26
N GLU A 40 17.65 2.94 -8.69
CA GLU A 40 17.34 4.32 -8.31
C GLU A 40 16.71 4.47 -6.93
N LEU A 41 16.39 3.36 -6.23
CA LEU A 41 15.77 3.38 -4.91
C LEU A 41 16.70 3.87 -3.78
N ASP A 42 17.94 4.24 -4.10
CA ASP A 42 18.89 4.75 -3.10
C ASP A 42 18.42 6.07 -2.49
N SER A 43 18.66 6.22 -1.17
CA SER A 43 18.47 7.49 -0.45
C SER A 43 17.00 7.97 -0.36
N LEU A 44 16.02 7.07 -0.30
CA LEU A 44 14.60 7.42 -0.17
C LEU A 44 14.10 7.56 1.27
N ARG A 45 14.97 7.87 2.23
CA ARG A 45 14.57 8.03 3.63
C ARG A 45 13.69 9.26 3.85
N ASN A 46 12.68 9.13 4.71
CA ASN A 46 11.77 10.21 5.12
C ASN A 46 11.06 10.90 3.94
N GLN A 47 10.72 10.15 2.89
CA GLN A 47 10.04 10.64 1.70
C GLN A 47 8.58 10.17 1.65
N THR A 48 7.76 10.91 0.90
CA THR A 48 6.42 10.48 0.52
C THR A 48 6.49 9.77 -0.82
N LEU A 49 6.06 8.50 -0.86
CA LEU A 49 6.25 7.60 -2.00
C LEU A 49 4.90 7.19 -2.59
N LEU A 50 4.78 7.21 -3.90
CA LEU A 50 3.69 6.56 -4.63
C LEU A 50 4.28 5.44 -5.50
N PHE A 51 3.96 4.20 -5.20
CA PHE A 51 4.27 3.08 -6.08
C PHE A 51 3.15 2.93 -7.10
N ALA A 52 3.50 2.95 -8.38
CA ALA A 52 2.56 2.74 -9.48
C ALA A 52 3.09 1.63 -10.40
N VAL A 53 2.57 0.42 -10.21
CA VAL A 53 3.10 -0.80 -10.82
C VAL A 53 2.18 -1.29 -11.94
N PRO A 54 2.61 -1.21 -13.21
CA PRO A 54 1.93 -1.87 -14.30
C PRO A 54 2.30 -3.36 -14.34
N LEU A 55 1.32 -4.23 -14.56
CA LEU A 55 1.51 -5.66 -14.74
C LEU A 55 1.01 -6.09 -16.12
N GLY A 56 1.76 -6.95 -16.80
CA GLY A 56 1.30 -7.60 -18.03
C GLY A 56 0.16 -8.58 -17.81
N GLU A 57 -0.35 -9.19 -18.87
CA GLU A 57 -1.48 -10.12 -18.83
C GLU A 57 -1.27 -11.30 -17.86
N LEU A 58 -0.04 -11.76 -17.74
CA LEU A 58 0.35 -12.82 -16.80
C LEU A 58 0.81 -12.30 -15.43
N GLY A 59 0.56 -11.05 -15.10
CA GLY A 59 1.01 -10.43 -13.85
C GLY A 59 2.52 -10.17 -13.78
N ILE A 60 3.22 -10.20 -14.91
CA ILE A 60 4.68 -10.10 -14.94
C ILE A 60 5.11 -8.66 -15.26
N ASN A 61 6.04 -8.16 -14.43
CA ASN A 61 6.84 -6.98 -14.70
C ASN A 61 8.24 -7.22 -14.08
N LEU A 62 9.24 -7.37 -14.93
CA LEU A 62 10.60 -7.76 -14.49
C LEU A 62 11.26 -6.70 -13.61
N GLU A 63 11.04 -5.42 -13.90
CA GLU A 63 11.60 -4.34 -13.09
C GLU A 63 10.95 -4.26 -11.71
N TYR A 64 9.64 -4.50 -11.64
CA TYR A 64 8.93 -4.67 -10.37
C TYR A 64 9.50 -5.83 -9.54
N ILE A 65 9.79 -6.97 -10.16
CA ILE A 65 10.42 -8.11 -9.48
C ILE A 65 11.81 -7.74 -8.94
N ARG A 66 12.61 -6.99 -9.69
CA ARG A 66 13.91 -6.48 -9.23
C ARG A 66 13.76 -5.54 -8.04
N MET A 67 12.78 -4.62 -8.07
CA MET A 67 12.46 -3.74 -6.95
C MET A 67 12.03 -4.52 -5.71
N LEU A 68 11.17 -5.52 -5.84
CA LEU A 68 10.79 -6.41 -4.73
C LEU A 68 11.99 -7.12 -4.11
N ALA A 69 12.89 -7.65 -4.96
CA ALA A 69 14.09 -8.33 -4.50
C ALA A 69 15.01 -7.38 -3.71
N ARG A 70 15.12 -6.13 -4.13
CA ARG A 70 15.89 -5.12 -3.44
C ARG A 70 15.27 -4.72 -2.12
N LEU A 71 13.98 -4.39 -2.08
CA LEU A 71 13.25 -4.05 -0.86
C LEU A 71 13.36 -5.14 0.22
N ARG A 72 13.32 -6.40 -0.19
CA ARG A 72 13.47 -7.55 0.74
C ARG A 72 14.88 -7.75 1.27
N ARG A 73 15.90 -7.31 0.54
CA ARG A 73 17.32 -7.44 0.96
C ARG A 73 17.78 -6.31 1.86
N GLU A 74 17.13 -5.14 1.79
CA GLU A 74 17.55 -3.92 2.46
C GLU A 74 16.46 -3.39 3.42
N PRO A 75 16.36 -3.93 4.66
CA PRO A 75 15.23 -3.65 5.57
C PRO A 75 15.09 -2.18 6.00
N SER A 76 16.09 -1.33 5.78
CA SER A 76 16.05 0.10 6.14
C SER A 76 16.03 1.02 4.92
N LEU A 77 15.87 0.47 3.72
CA LEU A 77 15.96 1.23 2.47
C LEU A 77 14.95 2.40 2.41
N LEU A 78 13.75 2.19 2.96
CA LEU A 78 12.65 3.15 2.96
C LEU A 78 12.32 3.65 4.37
N GLU A 79 13.31 3.67 5.27
CA GLU A 79 13.09 4.06 6.66
C GLU A 79 12.50 5.47 6.78
N GLY A 80 11.41 5.59 7.53
CA GLY A 80 10.69 6.84 7.75
C GLY A 80 9.86 7.33 6.57
N CYS A 81 9.80 6.59 5.46
CA CYS A 81 8.93 6.90 4.33
C CYS A 81 7.46 6.57 4.63
N THR A 82 6.57 7.23 3.89
CA THR A 82 5.14 6.92 3.85
C THR A 82 4.76 6.58 2.41
N ALA A 83 3.97 5.52 2.21
CA ALA A 83 3.63 5.10 0.86
C ALA A 83 2.15 4.82 0.61
N GLY A 84 1.73 5.11 -0.63
CA GLY A 84 0.52 4.61 -1.28
C GLY A 84 0.88 3.72 -2.48
N LEU A 85 -0.02 2.85 -2.87
CA LEU A 85 0.20 1.83 -3.90
C LEU A 85 -0.89 1.90 -4.97
N ILE A 86 -0.50 1.92 -6.23
CA ILE A 86 -1.38 1.69 -7.38
C ILE A 86 -0.82 0.47 -8.12
N VAL A 87 -1.65 -0.55 -8.33
CA VAL A 87 -1.29 -1.72 -9.13
C VAL A 87 -2.29 -1.86 -10.26
N ASP A 88 -1.81 -1.81 -11.49
CA ASP A 88 -2.62 -1.85 -12.71
C ASP A 88 -2.27 -3.09 -13.53
N GLY A 89 -3.24 -3.97 -13.77
CA GLY A 89 -3.07 -5.20 -14.54
C GLY A 89 -3.66 -5.11 -15.93
N ALA A 90 -2.93 -5.58 -16.94
CA ALA A 90 -3.48 -5.78 -18.28
C ALA A 90 -4.56 -6.90 -18.29
N GLY A 91 -4.48 -7.86 -17.36
CA GLY A 91 -5.44 -8.94 -17.17
C GLY A 91 -6.29 -8.78 -15.90
N GLU A 92 -7.21 -9.74 -15.67
CA GLU A 92 -8.09 -9.77 -14.50
C GLU A 92 -7.44 -10.36 -13.25
N LEU A 93 -6.32 -11.03 -13.39
CA LEU A 93 -5.67 -11.79 -12.33
C LEU A 93 -4.35 -11.15 -11.90
N TYR A 94 -3.82 -11.59 -10.75
CA TYR A 94 -2.50 -11.29 -10.19
C TYR A 94 -2.32 -9.90 -9.55
N THR A 95 -3.18 -8.93 -9.82
CA THR A 95 -3.07 -7.57 -9.27
C THR A 95 -3.09 -7.56 -7.74
N LYS A 96 -3.98 -8.33 -7.11
CA LYS A 96 -4.06 -8.48 -5.65
C LYS A 96 -2.81 -9.12 -5.05
N SER A 97 -2.32 -10.20 -5.65
CA SER A 97 -1.12 -10.89 -5.19
C SER A 97 0.09 -9.98 -5.25
N ALA A 98 0.30 -9.31 -6.39
CA ALA A 98 1.37 -8.34 -6.55
C ALA A 98 1.26 -7.17 -5.55
N ALA A 99 0.05 -6.64 -5.34
CA ALA A 99 -0.18 -5.57 -4.37
C ALA A 99 0.15 -6.01 -2.93
N THR A 100 -0.22 -7.24 -2.55
CA THR A 100 0.09 -7.79 -1.24
C THR A 100 1.60 -7.98 -1.06
N GLU A 101 2.28 -8.54 -2.06
CA GLU A 101 3.74 -8.70 -2.02
C GLU A 101 4.47 -7.37 -1.93
N LEU A 102 4.00 -6.37 -2.69
CA LEU A 102 4.55 -5.02 -2.65
C LEU A 102 4.36 -4.39 -1.27
N ALA A 103 3.15 -4.45 -0.72
CA ALA A 103 2.84 -3.91 0.61
C ALA A 103 3.74 -4.51 1.69
N LEU A 104 3.93 -5.85 1.67
CA LEU A 104 4.81 -6.54 2.60
C LEU A 104 6.27 -6.12 2.42
N ALA A 105 6.77 -6.04 1.19
CA ALA A 105 8.15 -5.68 0.91
C ALA A 105 8.45 -4.22 1.28
N VAL A 106 7.56 -3.30 0.95
CA VAL A 106 7.66 -1.86 1.28
C VAL A 106 7.65 -1.65 2.80
N ASN A 107 6.74 -2.33 3.51
CA ASN A 107 6.68 -2.26 4.97
C ASN A 107 7.93 -2.88 5.62
N ALA A 108 8.40 -4.04 5.15
CA ALA A 108 9.64 -4.67 5.63
C ALA A 108 10.89 -3.80 5.39
N ALA A 109 10.88 -2.97 4.35
CA ALA A 109 11.94 -2.00 4.08
C ALA A 109 11.87 -0.72 4.96
N GLY A 110 10.96 -0.66 5.95
CA GLY A 110 10.86 0.43 6.93
C GLY A 110 9.88 1.55 6.55
N CYS A 111 9.03 1.35 5.54
CA CYS A 111 8.03 2.32 5.11
C CYS A 111 6.69 2.13 5.81
N ALA A 112 6.06 3.22 6.23
CA ALA A 112 4.67 3.21 6.69
C ALA A 112 3.71 3.23 5.50
N LEU A 113 2.68 2.40 5.55
CA LEU A 113 1.61 2.41 4.55
C LEU A 113 0.38 3.17 5.08
N LEU A 114 -0.29 3.90 4.20
CA LEU A 114 -1.57 4.54 4.53
C LEU A 114 -2.61 3.52 4.99
N GLY A 115 -3.58 3.95 5.79
CA GLY A 115 -4.84 3.19 5.91
C GLY A 115 -5.50 3.10 4.52
N ARG A 116 -5.89 1.89 4.06
CA ARG A 116 -6.33 1.63 2.68
C ARG A 116 -5.31 2.14 1.64
N PRO A 117 -4.10 1.56 1.62
CA PRO A 117 -2.98 2.09 0.84
C PRO A 117 -3.06 1.77 -0.64
N LEU A 118 -4.00 0.92 -1.06
CA LEU A 118 -4.04 0.31 -2.39
C LEU A 118 -5.18 0.84 -3.23
N VAL A 119 -4.85 1.21 -4.46
CA VAL A 119 -5.78 1.33 -5.59
C VAL A 119 -5.40 0.28 -6.63
N GLU A 120 -6.34 -0.61 -6.96
CA GLU A 120 -6.12 -1.75 -7.85
C GLU A 120 -6.93 -1.56 -9.14
N GLY A 121 -6.28 -1.60 -10.29
CA GLY A 121 -6.93 -1.65 -11.61
C GLY A 121 -6.79 -3.04 -12.23
N THR A 122 -7.90 -3.78 -12.38
CA THR A 122 -7.92 -5.01 -13.18
C THR A 122 -8.08 -4.70 -14.66
N GLY A 123 -7.89 -5.68 -15.55
CA GLY A 123 -7.98 -5.50 -16.99
C GLY A 123 -9.27 -4.79 -17.44
N SER A 124 -10.42 -5.27 -16.98
CA SER A 124 -11.75 -4.70 -17.29
C SER A 124 -12.16 -3.52 -16.39
N LEU A 125 -11.45 -3.26 -15.29
CA LEU A 125 -11.86 -2.35 -14.22
C LEU A 125 -13.21 -2.70 -13.56
N ALA A 126 -13.71 -3.92 -13.69
CA ALA A 126 -14.99 -4.33 -13.11
C ALA A 126 -15.03 -4.20 -11.58
N ASN A 127 -13.86 -4.23 -10.92
CA ASN A 127 -13.72 -3.97 -9.50
C ASN A 127 -14.13 -2.53 -9.08
N PHE A 128 -14.26 -1.59 -10.01
CA PHE A 128 -14.77 -0.24 -9.77
C PHE A 128 -16.28 -0.07 -10.02
N ALA A 129 -17.03 -1.12 -10.37
CA ALA A 129 -18.43 -0.99 -10.76
C ALA A 129 -19.31 -0.30 -9.70
N VAL A 130 -19.17 -0.67 -8.44
CA VAL A 130 -19.93 -0.07 -7.32
C VAL A 130 -19.52 1.40 -7.11
N GLN A 131 -18.23 1.70 -7.15
CA GLN A 131 -17.74 3.05 -6.98
C GLN A 131 -18.15 3.96 -8.15
N ALA A 132 -18.10 3.46 -9.39
CA ALA A 132 -18.56 4.18 -10.58
C ALA A 132 -20.04 4.52 -10.48
N HIS A 133 -20.88 3.57 -10.06
CA HIS A 133 -22.30 3.81 -9.82
C HIS A 133 -22.52 4.91 -8.76
N ASN A 134 -21.83 4.83 -7.63
CA ASN A 134 -21.99 5.78 -6.53
C ASN A 134 -21.53 7.20 -6.90
N LEU A 135 -20.52 7.31 -7.78
CA LEU A 135 -19.99 8.59 -8.26
C LEU A 135 -20.72 9.13 -9.50
N GLY A 136 -21.62 8.35 -10.10
CA GLY A 136 -22.30 8.73 -11.34
C GLY A 136 -21.34 8.86 -12.54
N THR A 137 -20.29 8.03 -12.61
CA THR A 137 -19.25 8.07 -13.65
C THR A 137 -19.02 6.69 -14.27
N ASP A 138 -18.14 6.59 -15.26
CA ASP A 138 -17.67 5.32 -15.82
C ASP A 138 -16.60 4.65 -14.94
N LEU A 139 -16.22 3.40 -15.28
CA LEU A 139 -15.21 2.64 -14.53
C LEU A 139 -13.86 3.34 -14.52
N ALA A 140 -13.47 3.92 -15.65
CA ALA A 140 -12.20 4.65 -15.77
C ALA A 140 -12.22 5.96 -14.96
N GLY A 141 -13.36 6.64 -14.88
CA GLY A 141 -13.58 7.81 -14.04
C GLY A 141 -13.45 7.47 -12.54
N ALA A 142 -14.07 6.35 -12.11
CA ALA A 142 -13.96 5.86 -10.75
C ALA A 142 -12.50 5.49 -10.38
N TYR A 143 -11.78 4.83 -11.30
CA TYR A 143 -10.37 4.51 -11.09
C TYR A 143 -9.51 5.78 -10.95
N ARG A 144 -9.69 6.78 -11.83
CA ARG A 144 -9.00 8.08 -11.72
C ARG A 144 -9.30 8.79 -10.41
N ALA A 145 -10.58 8.79 -9.98
CA ALA A 145 -11.00 9.40 -8.71
C ALA A 145 -10.34 8.69 -7.51
N ALA A 146 -10.31 7.36 -7.50
CA ALA A 146 -9.66 6.58 -6.44
C ALA A 146 -8.15 6.86 -6.36
N ALA A 147 -7.47 6.93 -7.51
CA ALA A 147 -6.04 7.24 -7.56
C ALA A 147 -5.77 8.67 -7.06
N ARG A 148 -6.61 9.64 -7.43
CA ARG A 148 -6.50 11.02 -6.92
C ARG A 148 -6.70 11.09 -5.42
N GLU A 149 -7.75 10.45 -4.89
CA GLU A 149 -8.02 10.39 -3.46
C GLU A 149 -6.84 9.76 -2.69
N LEU A 150 -6.22 8.69 -3.22
CA LEU A 150 -5.05 8.09 -2.61
C LEU A 150 -3.89 9.08 -2.50
N VAL A 151 -3.61 9.83 -3.57
CA VAL A 151 -2.53 10.84 -3.59
C VAL A 151 -2.83 12.00 -2.64
N ASP A 152 -4.07 12.51 -2.63
CA ASP A 152 -4.49 13.59 -1.73
C ASP A 152 -4.32 13.18 -0.25
N ARG A 153 -4.69 11.95 0.10
CA ARG A 153 -4.48 11.39 1.43
C ARG A 153 -3.01 11.18 1.75
N LEU A 154 -2.22 10.74 0.78
CA LEU A 154 -0.79 10.50 0.96
C LEU A 154 -0.01 11.79 1.31
N GLU A 155 -0.45 12.92 0.78
CA GLU A 155 0.12 14.23 1.11
C GLU A 155 -0.40 14.81 2.42
N GLY A 156 -1.63 14.47 2.81
CA GLY A 156 -2.30 14.99 4.01
C GLY A 156 -2.03 14.21 5.29
N GLU A 157 -1.66 12.93 5.20
CA GLU A 157 -1.45 12.09 6.39
C GLU A 157 -0.04 12.24 6.96
N THR A 158 0.00 12.48 8.27
CA THR A 158 1.25 12.44 9.05
C THR A 158 1.19 11.28 10.02
N PHE A 159 2.25 10.47 10.06
CA PHE A 159 2.40 9.41 11.06
C PHE A 159 3.26 9.95 12.20
N PRO A 160 2.67 10.36 13.35
CA PRO A 160 3.45 10.82 14.48
C PRO A 160 4.31 9.66 14.99
N ARG A 161 5.60 9.92 15.11
CA ARG A 161 6.52 8.98 15.77
C ARG A 161 6.12 8.92 17.24
N ARG A 162 5.75 7.75 17.73
CA ARG A 162 5.40 7.51 19.13
C ARG A 162 6.58 6.86 19.84
N GLU A 163 6.79 7.20 21.10
CA GLU A 163 7.80 6.53 21.93
C GLU A 163 7.50 5.03 22.05
N LEU A 164 6.23 4.70 22.29
CA LEU A 164 5.74 3.32 22.28
C LEU A 164 4.76 3.14 21.10
N PRO A 165 5.04 2.22 20.17
CA PRO A 165 4.09 1.86 19.12
C PRO A 165 2.79 1.31 19.69
N ASN A 166 1.66 1.59 19.05
CA ASN A 166 0.38 1.01 19.45
C ASN A 166 0.28 -0.44 18.97
N LEU A 167 -0.10 -1.31 19.87
CA LEU A 167 -0.47 -2.70 19.58
C LEU A 167 -1.97 -2.89 19.81
N LEU A 168 -2.70 -3.24 18.76
CA LEU A 168 -4.11 -3.59 18.86
C LEU A 168 -4.26 -5.11 18.84
N ALA A 169 -4.70 -5.68 19.95
CA ALA A 169 -5.03 -7.10 20.04
C ALA A 169 -6.54 -7.30 19.80
N LEU A 170 -6.86 -8.01 18.71
CA LEU A 170 -8.24 -8.38 18.37
C LEU A 170 -8.46 -9.85 18.72
N HIS A 171 -9.49 -10.16 19.50
CA HIS A 171 -9.84 -11.55 19.80
C HIS A 171 -11.33 -11.82 19.60
N ALA A 172 -11.65 -13.01 19.08
CA ALA A 172 -13.02 -13.48 18.88
C ALA A 172 -13.43 -14.59 19.88
N SER A 173 -12.61 -14.85 20.88
CA SER A 173 -12.89 -15.90 21.87
C SER A 173 -13.95 -15.45 22.86
N SER A 174 -14.92 -16.34 23.12
CA SER A 174 -16.05 -16.06 24.04
C SER A 174 -16.01 -16.88 25.34
N HIS A 175 -15.03 -17.77 25.46
CA HIS A 175 -14.97 -18.66 26.64
C HIS A 175 -13.99 -18.15 27.66
N HIS A 176 -14.39 -18.13 28.93
CA HIS A 176 -13.50 -17.84 30.07
C HIS A 176 -12.32 -18.81 30.16
N THR A 177 -12.45 -20.01 29.58
CA THR A 177 -11.42 -21.05 29.52
C THR A 177 -10.72 -21.15 28.17
N SER A 178 -10.66 -20.04 27.42
CA SER A 178 -10.03 -20.01 26.10
C SER A 178 -8.51 -20.14 26.18
N ASN A 179 -7.94 -21.15 25.54
CA ASN A 179 -6.50 -21.31 25.42
C ASN A 179 -5.84 -20.09 24.73
N THR A 180 -6.52 -19.48 23.77
CA THR A 180 -6.06 -18.26 23.10
C THR A 180 -5.93 -17.10 24.08
N MET A 181 -6.91 -16.91 24.96
CA MET A 181 -6.87 -15.85 25.98
C MET A 181 -5.85 -16.16 27.08
N ALA A 182 -5.69 -17.43 27.46
CA ALA A 182 -4.64 -17.84 28.41
C ALA A 182 -3.24 -17.56 27.84
N LEU A 183 -3.01 -17.90 26.57
CA LEU A 183 -1.75 -17.61 25.88
C LEU A 183 -1.51 -16.10 25.75
N TRP A 184 -2.53 -15.34 25.36
CA TRP A 184 -2.44 -13.88 25.31
C TRP A 184 -2.08 -13.28 26.68
N GLY A 185 -2.69 -13.76 27.74
CA GLY A 185 -2.38 -13.34 29.12
C GLY A 185 -0.92 -13.56 29.53
N GLN A 186 -0.25 -14.57 28.95
CA GLN A 186 1.19 -14.82 29.15
C GLN A 186 2.09 -13.92 28.28
N VAL A 187 1.63 -13.58 27.07
CA VAL A 187 2.42 -12.78 26.12
C VAL A 187 2.32 -11.28 26.42
N ARG A 188 1.12 -10.80 26.78
CA ARG A 188 0.85 -9.37 26.99
C ARG A 188 1.84 -8.69 27.95
N PRO A 189 2.15 -9.21 29.15
CA PRO A 189 3.08 -8.55 30.05
C PRO A 189 4.49 -8.37 29.48
N GLN A 190 4.90 -9.22 28.53
CA GLN A 190 6.19 -9.15 27.88
C GLN A 190 6.27 -8.06 26.79
N LEU A 191 5.12 -7.47 26.46
CA LEU A 191 4.99 -6.42 25.44
C LEU A 191 4.75 -5.01 26.02
N GLU A 192 4.41 -4.90 27.33
CA GLU A 192 4.01 -3.63 27.94
C GLU A 192 5.11 -2.57 27.94
N ASP A 193 6.37 -2.96 28.06
CA ASP A 193 7.52 -2.05 27.95
C ASP A 193 7.85 -1.61 26.51
N ARG A 194 7.26 -2.27 25.51
CA ARG A 194 7.58 -2.08 24.09
C ARG A 194 6.42 -1.49 23.29
N PHE A 195 5.19 -1.63 23.77
CA PHE A 195 3.98 -1.24 23.06
C PHE A 195 2.91 -0.67 24.01
N SER A 196 2.20 0.35 23.54
CA SER A 196 0.92 0.75 24.14
C SER A 196 -0.16 -0.20 23.64
N THR A 197 -0.64 -1.11 24.49
CA THR A 197 -1.55 -2.19 24.11
C THR A 197 -3.01 -1.82 24.35
N ARG A 198 -3.86 -2.05 23.32
CA ARG A 198 -5.32 -1.98 23.41
C ARG A 198 -5.92 -3.31 22.98
N GLU A 199 -6.95 -3.76 23.70
CA GLU A 199 -7.67 -5.00 23.39
C GLU A 199 -9.09 -4.71 22.94
N ILE A 200 -9.57 -5.47 21.95
CA ILE A 200 -10.96 -5.45 21.49
C ILE A 200 -11.45 -6.88 21.32
N GLY A 201 -12.50 -7.23 22.09
CA GLY A 201 -13.22 -8.49 21.94
C GLY A 201 -14.32 -8.37 20.89
N LEU A 202 -14.15 -9.04 19.75
CA LEU A 202 -15.07 -8.92 18.60
C LEU A 202 -16.49 -9.50 18.84
N ARG A 203 -16.69 -10.28 19.92
CA ARG A 203 -18.00 -10.88 20.24
C ARG A 203 -18.89 -10.04 21.14
N ASN A 204 -18.36 -9.02 21.79
CA ASN A 204 -19.11 -8.23 22.76
C ASN A 204 -19.85 -7.03 22.15
N GLY A 205 -19.86 -6.89 20.81
CA GLY A 205 -20.65 -5.89 20.12
C GLY A 205 -20.28 -4.42 20.40
N THR A 206 -19.19 -4.18 21.11
CA THR A 206 -18.66 -2.85 21.38
C THR A 206 -17.46 -2.62 20.47
N LEU A 207 -17.73 -2.08 19.29
CA LEU A 207 -16.75 -1.37 18.46
C LEU A 207 -16.74 0.10 18.87
#